data_6909617206954eb198f886f6c6e8f4e8
#
_entry.id   6909617206954eb198f886f6c6e8f4e8
#
_cell.length_a   1.000
_cell.length_b   1.000
_cell.length_c   1.000
_cell.angle_alpha   90.00
_cell.angle_beta   90.00
_cell.angle_gamma   90.00
#
_symmetry.space_group_name_H-M   'P 1'
#
loop_
_entity.id
_entity.type
_entity.pdbx_description
1 polymer ?
#
loop_
_entity_poly.entity_id
_entity_poly.type
_entity_poly.pdbx_seq_one_letter_code
_entity_poly.pdbx_strand_id
1 'polypeptide(L)'
;MVHYTIAALFLIAFCASAVRAQNKPDKDYLVFVVSEGADKISLVRFGPAGARIDRQFDTGDMPIDIDGPHGIVVSPDRQFYYVTIAHGRPFGSVWKYSTKDDALIGKASLGYFPATLDVSREGDFLFVVNFNLHGDMAPSTVSVVSTQTMTEVARIPTCTMPHGSRLNSHGTKQYSACMMDDMLVEIDTRTLKATRHFIVTRNAEKGLNGPPRPRSSSHAMPDNAGHGSEPPKPGDNSCSPTWAEPSSDGSSIYVACNASSEIVEINANTWALVRRIPARAGVYNLEVTNDGSRLIATNKRDQSVSIYDVKSGKEVVRLATKRKVLHGVVVSPDDRYAFVTVEGVGSEPGTVEVIDLVALKTVATVDVAQGAAGIDFYKITQAIH
;
A
#
# COMPACT_ATOMS: atom_id res chain seq x y z
N MET A 1 27.70 -74.71 -34.75
CA MET A 1 26.89 -73.46 -34.80
C MET A 1 26.56 -73.11 -33.35
N VAL A 2 27.23 -72.11 -32.82
CA VAL A 2 27.04 -71.68 -31.42
C VAL A 2 26.25 -70.35 -31.48
N HIS A 3 25.03 -70.33 -30.87
CA HIS A 3 24.19 -69.15 -30.82
C HIS A 3 24.51 -68.34 -29.56
N TYR A 4 25.02 -67.12 -29.71
CA TYR A 4 25.15 -66.17 -28.60
C TYR A 4 23.89 -65.34 -28.52
N THR A 5 23.19 -65.44 -27.41
CA THR A 5 22.05 -64.57 -27.05
C THR A 5 22.58 -63.38 -26.26
N ILE A 6 22.46 -62.16 -26.81
CA ILE A 6 22.83 -60.93 -26.13
C ILE A 6 21.62 -60.47 -25.34
N ALA A 7 21.71 -60.49 -24.02
CA ALA A 7 20.71 -59.89 -23.12
C ALA A 7 21.04 -58.40 -22.94
N ALA A 8 20.15 -57.53 -23.44
CA ALA A 8 20.21 -56.08 -23.22
C ALA A 8 19.58 -55.73 -21.89
N LEU A 9 20.40 -55.31 -20.92
CA LEU A 9 19.94 -54.74 -19.67
C LEU A 9 19.49 -53.26 -19.93
N PHE A 10 18.20 -52.98 -19.82
CA PHE A 10 17.65 -51.63 -19.75
C PHE A 10 17.84 -51.12 -18.33
N LEU A 11 18.77 -50.17 -18.10
CA LEU A 11 18.87 -49.40 -16.88
C LEU A 11 17.78 -48.29 -16.95
N ILE A 12 16.68 -48.45 -16.21
CA ILE A 12 15.71 -47.39 -15.99
C ILE A 12 16.28 -46.47 -14.91
N ALA A 13 16.81 -45.31 -15.33
CA ALA A 13 17.19 -44.25 -14.42
C ALA A 13 15.92 -43.59 -13.84
N PHE A 14 15.58 -43.92 -12.60
CA PHE A 14 14.59 -43.19 -11.83
C PHE A 14 15.17 -41.80 -11.50
N CYS A 15 14.82 -40.79 -12.29
CA CYS A 15 14.95 -39.40 -11.86
C CYS A 15 13.97 -39.16 -10.72
N ALA A 16 14.40 -39.40 -9.49
CA ALA A 16 13.72 -38.90 -8.31
C ALA A 16 13.81 -37.38 -8.35
N SER A 17 12.74 -36.74 -8.82
CA SER A 17 12.51 -35.28 -8.62
C SER A 17 12.49 -35.09 -7.12
N ALA A 18 13.58 -34.59 -6.56
CA ALA A 18 13.61 -34.14 -5.17
C ALA A 18 12.54 -33.05 -5.06
N VAL A 19 11.39 -33.40 -4.53
CA VAL A 19 10.42 -32.43 -4.03
C VAL A 19 11.20 -31.61 -3.01
N ARG A 20 11.63 -30.42 -3.40
CA ARG A 20 12.27 -29.47 -2.47
C ARG A 20 11.30 -29.30 -1.32
N ALA A 21 11.65 -29.90 -0.17
CA ALA A 21 10.94 -29.67 1.07
C ALA A 21 10.74 -28.17 1.19
N GLN A 22 9.49 -27.76 1.41
CA GLN A 22 9.13 -26.37 1.59
C GLN A 22 9.92 -25.90 2.80
N ASN A 23 11.04 -25.17 2.58
CA ASN A 23 11.85 -24.69 3.67
C ASN A 23 10.98 -23.71 4.47
N LYS A 24 10.50 -24.19 5.63
CA LYS A 24 9.88 -23.31 6.61
C LYS A 24 10.87 -22.19 6.94
N PRO A 25 10.41 -20.98 7.22
CA PRO A 25 11.32 -19.93 7.67
C PRO A 25 12.05 -20.38 8.93
N ASP A 26 13.31 -20.00 9.06
CA ASP A 26 14.15 -20.24 10.24
C ASP A 26 14.07 -19.07 11.25
N LYS A 27 13.35 -18.03 10.89
CA LYS A 27 13.15 -16.78 11.65
C LYS A 27 11.68 -16.46 11.78
N ASP A 28 11.36 -15.61 12.73
CA ASP A 28 10.03 -15.00 12.86
C ASP A 28 10.00 -13.63 12.20
N TYR A 29 8.99 -13.40 11.37
CA TYR A 29 8.66 -12.15 10.68
C TYR A 29 7.42 -11.57 11.35
N LEU A 30 7.50 -10.31 11.77
CA LEU A 30 6.42 -9.63 12.49
C LEU A 30 5.92 -8.43 11.68
N VAL A 31 4.61 -8.34 11.53
CA VAL A 31 3.93 -7.23 10.88
C VAL A 31 2.81 -6.71 11.76
N PHE A 32 2.61 -5.39 11.80
CA PHE A 32 1.44 -4.78 12.38
C PHE A 32 0.34 -4.63 11.35
N VAL A 33 -0.89 -4.86 11.76
CA VAL A 33 -2.09 -4.79 10.92
C VAL A 33 -3.18 -4.04 11.67
N VAL A 34 -3.86 -3.14 10.99
CA VAL A 34 -5.08 -2.51 11.50
C VAL A 34 -6.32 -3.15 10.88
N SER A 35 -7.37 -3.24 11.66
CA SER A 35 -8.69 -3.75 11.25
C SER A 35 -9.72 -2.64 11.42
N GLU A 36 -10.02 -1.95 10.32
CA GLU A 36 -10.85 -0.75 10.27
C GLU A 36 -12.29 -1.02 10.75
N GLY A 37 -12.86 -2.15 10.36
CA GLY A 37 -14.23 -2.51 10.72
C GLY A 37 -14.41 -3.04 12.15
N ALA A 38 -13.36 -3.08 12.95
CA ALA A 38 -13.41 -3.67 14.30
C ALA A 38 -12.57 -2.92 15.33
N ASP A 39 -12.00 -1.77 14.99
CA ASP A 39 -11.14 -0.95 15.87
C ASP A 39 -10.03 -1.75 16.56
N LYS A 40 -9.33 -2.62 15.78
CA LYS A 40 -8.29 -3.48 16.30
C LYS A 40 -6.94 -3.18 15.67
N ILE A 41 -5.90 -3.33 16.47
CA ILE A 41 -4.52 -3.43 15.99
C ILE A 41 -4.01 -4.82 16.35
N SER A 42 -3.43 -5.52 15.39
CA SER A 42 -2.88 -6.87 15.56
C SER A 42 -1.40 -6.88 15.23
N LEU A 43 -0.59 -7.52 16.06
CA LEU A 43 0.76 -7.95 15.70
C LEU A 43 0.67 -9.39 15.22
N VAL A 44 0.95 -9.60 13.94
CA VAL A 44 0.96 -10.92 13.30
C VAL A 44 2.41 -11.41 13.23
N ARG A 45 2.61 -12.66 13.60
CA ARG A 45 3.89 -13.38 13.54
C ARG A 45 3.81 -14.52 12.53
N PHE A 46 4.78 -14.58 11.63
CA PHE A 46 4.98 -15.71 10.73
C PHE A 46 6.37 -16.30 10.93
N GLY A 47 6.46 -17.61 11.16
CA GLY A 47 7.72 -18.29 11.45
C GLY A 47 7.64 -19.79 11.22
N PRO A 48 8.56 -20.58 11.80
CA PRO A 48 8.59 -22.04 11.64
C PRO A 48 7.29 -22.73 12.06
N ALA A 49 6.57 -22.14 13.01
CA ALA A 49 5.28 -22.63 13.52
C ALA A 49 4.07 -22.21 12.66
N GLY A 50 4.29 -21.49 11.54
CA GLY A 50 3.25 -20.90 10.70
C GLY A 50 2.92 -19.46 11.07
N ALA A 51 1.75 -18.96 10.60
CA ALA A 51 1.28 -17.60 10.90
C ALA A 51 0.27 -17.64 12.06
N ARG A 52 0.37 -16.64 12.98
CA ARG A 52 -0.56 -16.45 14.10
C ARG A 52 -0.61 -15.01 14.54
N ILE A 53 -1.68 -14.64 15.23
CA ILE A 53 -1.71 -13.39 15.99
C ILE A 53 -0.81 -13.56 17.22
N ASP A 54 0.18 -12.69 17.37
CA ASP A 54 1.07 -12.65 18.53
C ASP A 54 0.40 -11.89 19.68
N ARG A 55 -0.24 -10.76 19.36
CA ARG A 55 -1.10 -9.98 20.24
C ARG A 55 -2.07 -9.12 19.44
N GLN A 56 -3.19 -8.75 20.07
CA GLN A 56 -4.23 -7.88 19.50
C GLN A 56 -4.85 -7.05 20.61
N PHE A 57 -5.21 -5.81 20.32
CA PHE A 57 -5.83 -4.89 21.27
C PHE A 57 -6.77 -3.90 20.55
N ASP A 58 -7.60 -3.24 21.33
CA ASP A 58 -8.54 -2.23 20.86
C ASP A 58 -7.86 -0.88 20.68
N THR A 59 -8.32 -0.10 19.69
CA THR A 59 -7.92 1.29 19.47
C THR A 59 -9.15 2.14 19.21
N GLY A 60 -9.02 3.47 19.37
CA GLY A 60 -10.15 4.37 19.21
C GLY A 60 -10.64 4.95 20.52
N ASP A 61 -11.46 5.99 20.45
CA ASP A 61 -12.04 6.71 21.58
C ASP A 61 -13.56 6.48 21.72
N MET A 62 -14.23 6.01 20.65
CA MET A 62 -15.68 5.88 20.62
C MET A 62 -16.12 4.48 21.02
N PRO A 63 -16.83 4.31 22.14
CA PRO A 63 -17.17 2.98 22.65
C PRO A 63 -18.33 2.30 21.89
N ILE A 64 -19.07 3.04 21.06
CA ILE A 64 -20.29 2.54 20.39
C ILE A 64 -20.18 2.67 18.86
N ASP A 65 -19.32 3.55 18.39
CA ASP A 65 -19.13 3.83 16.95
C ASP A 65 -17.74 3.37 16.52
N ILE A 66 -17.54 3.10 15.23
CA ILE A 66 -16.25 2.66 14.69
C ILE A 66 -15.38 3.89 14.45
N ASP A 67 -14.20 3.91 15.06
CA ASP A 67 -13.17 4.94 14.83
C ASP A 67 -12.38 4.72 13.54
N GLY A 68 -12.29 3.48 13.08
CA GLY A 68 -11.72 3.09 11.79
C GLY A 68 -10.22 3.31 11.68
N PRO A 69 -9.38 2.51 12.35
CA PRO A 69 -7.94 2.53 12.11
C PRO A 69 -7.66 2.07 10.67
N HIS A 70 -7.10 2.97 9.82
CA HIS A 70 -6.98 2.70 8.38
C HIS A 70 -5.54 2.48 7.90
N GLY A 71 -4.63 3.39 8.19
CA GLY A 71 -3.21 3.29 7.85
C GLY A 71 -2.34 3.01 9.06
N ILE A 72 -1.19 2.36 8.85
CA ILE A 72 -0.19 2.11 9.88
C ILE A 72 1.21 2.23 9.29
N VAL A 73 2.16 2.77 10.08
CA VAL A 73 3.58 2.80 9.77
C VAL A 73 4.41 2.63 11.03
N VAL A 74 5.49 1.87 10.94
CA VAL A 74 6.47 1.66 12.03
C VAL A 74 7.61 2.67 11.89
N SER A 75 8.03 3.27 13.02
CA SER A 75 9.17 4.18 13.01
C SER A 75 10.47 3.49 12.57
N PRO A 76 11.41 4.21 11.93
CA PRO A 76 12.66 3.62 11.46
C PRO A 76 13.51 2.97 12.57
N ASP A 77 13.45 3.51 13.79
CA ASP A 77 14.10 2.96 14.98
C ASP A 77 13.32 1.79 15.61
N ARG A 78 12.12 1.50 15.10
CA ARG A 78 11.21 0.44 15.57
C ARG A 78 10.75 0.59 17.03
N GLN A 79 10.84 1.78 17.60
CA GLN A 79 10.38 2.03 18.96
C GLN A 79 8.90 2.42 19.01
N PHE A 80 8.37 2.95 17.91
CA PHE A 80 7.01 3.43 17.80
C PHE A 80 6.35 2.90 16.53
N TYR A 81 5.03 2.95 16.52
CA TYR A 81 4.22 2.88 15.31
C TYR A 81 3.10 3.91 15.37
N TYR A 82 2.62 4.28 14.20
CA TYR A 82 1.63 5.34 14.05
C TYR A 82 0.44 4.79 13.27
N VAL A 83 -0.76 5.12 13.72
CA VAL A 83 -2.02 4.63 13.15
C VAL A 83 -2.93 5.81 12.84
N THR A 84 -3.46 5.89 11.62
CA THR A 84 -4.51 6.84 11.29
C THR A 84 -5.85 6.33 11.79
N ILE A 85 -6.61 7.21 12.45
CA ILE A 85 -7.98 6.99 12.86
C ILE A 85 -8.87 7.81 11.94
N ALA A 86 -9.58 7.12 11.03
CA ALA A 86 -10.17 7.72 9.84
C ALA A 86 -11.54 8.33 10.08
N HIS A 87 -12.37 7.73 10.95
CA HIS A 87 -13.79 8.06 11.08
C HIS A 87 -14.11 9.09 12.18
N GLY A 88 -13.12 9.70 12.83
CA GLY A 88 -13.29 10.71 13.86
C GLY A 88 -14.19 11.88 13.42
N ARG A 89 -14.95 12.44 14.34
CA ARG A 89 -15.83 13.59 14.09
C ARG A 89 -15.37 14.81 14.88
N PRO A 90 -15.27 15.99 14.25
CA PRO A 90 -15.47 16.31 12.83
C PRO A 90 -14.25 15.96 11.97
N PHE A 91 -13.12 15.60 12.57
CA PHE A 91 -11.84 15.34 11.92
C PHE A 91 -11.27 14.01 12.40
N GLY A 92 -10.49 13.37 11.53
CA GLY A 92 -9.70 12.21 11.93
C GLY A 92 -8.43 12.61 12.68
N SER A 93 -7.62 11.62 13.01
CA SER A 93 -6.40 11.80 13.80
C SER A 93 -5.33 10.79 13.43
N VAL A 94 -4.10 11.01 13.88
CA VAL A 94 -3.03 10.01 13.89
C VAL A 94 -2.58 9.78 15.33
N TRP A 95 -2.42 8.51 15.71
CA TRP A 95 -2.05 8.08 17.04
C TRP A 95 -0.69 7.42 17.04
N LYS A 96 0.12 7.71 18.06
CA LYS A 96 1.46 7.16 18.28
C LYS A 96 1.42 6.14 19.41
N TYR A 97 1.93 4.96 19.14
CA TYR A 97 2.03 3.87 20.10
C TYR A 97 3.48 3.41 20.29
N SER A 98 3.80 2.91 21.48
CA SER A 98 5.05 2.21 21.78
C SER A 98 5.00 0.79 21.22
N THR A 99 6.05 0.33 20.52
CA THR A 99 6.13 -1.07 20.04
C THR A 99 6.39 -2.06 21.18
N LYS A 100 6.85 -1.58 22.35
CA LYS A 100 7.22 -2.41 23.49
C LYS A 100 6.00 -3.00 24.19
N ASP A 101 4.98 -2.19 24.41
CA ASP A 101 3.84 -2.51 25.28
C ASP A 101 2.49 -2.00 24.74
N ASP A 102 2.50 -1.50 23.48
CA ASP A 102 1.34 -0.92 22.80
C ASP A 102 0.68 0.25 23.56
N ALA A 103 1.43 0.90 24.46
CA ALA A 103 0.96 2.07 25.16
C ALA A 103 0.77 3.24 24.19
N LEU A 104 -0.37 3.93 24.29
CA LEU A 104 -0.66 5.16 23.56
C LEU A 104 0.22 6.29 24.12
N ILE A 105 1.06 6.88 23.25
CA ILE A 105 2.03 7.93 23.59
C ILE A 105 1.50 9.33 23.26
N GLY A 106 0.73 9.46 22.18
CA GLY A 106 0.21 10.76 21.76
C GLY A 106 -0.73 10.68 20.58
N LYS A 107 -1.45 11.78 20.34
CA LYS A 107 -2.42 11.93 19.26
C LYS A 107 -2.24 13.29 18.60
N ALA A 108 -2.48 13.37 17.28
CA ALA A 108 -2.61 14.62 16.56
C ALA A 108 -3.92 14.64 15.76
N SER A 109 -4.70 15.70 15.89
CA SER A 109 -5.90 15.93 15.06
C SER A 109 -5.47 16.37 13.66
N LEU A 110 -6.13 15.84 12.62
CA LEU A 110 -5.82 16.04 11.21
C LEU A 110 -7.04 16.52 10.41
N GLY A 111 -7.02 16.32 9.10
CA GLY A 111 -8.15 16.56 8.23
C GLY A 111 -9.18 15.42 8.26
N TYR A 112 -10.11 15.47 7.29
CA TYR A 112 -11.13 14.44 7.15
C TYR A 112 -10.54 13.14 6.59
N PHE A 113 -10.87 12.03 7.23
CA PHE A 113 -10.50 10.69 6.84
C PHE A 113 -8.99 10.57 6.52
N PRO A 114 -8.10 10.70 7.51
CA PRO A 114 -6.69 10.42 7.27
C PRO A 114 -6.53 8.93 6.93
N ALA A 115 -6.06 8.64 5.71
CA ALA A 115 -5.96 7.28 5.19
C ALA A 115 -4.56 6.73 5.34
N THR A 116 -3.71 6.95 4.33
CA THR A 116 -2.36 6.44 4.32
C THR A 116 -1.38 7.42 4.97
N LEU A 117 -0.31 6.87 5.49
CA LEU A 117 0.77 7.66 6.09
C LEU A 117 2.12 7.01 5.78
N ASP A 118 3.15 7.84 5.86
CA ASP A 118 4.53 7.41 5.82
C ASP A 118 5.36 8.23 6.80
N VAL A 119 6.49 7.70 7.26
CA VAL A 119 7.38 8.36 8.23
C VAL A 119 8.67 8.76 7.56
N SER A 120 9.17 9.97 7.85
CA SER A 120 10.47 10.41 7.36
C SER A 120 11.58 9.45 7.77
N ARG A 121 12.65 9.40 6.98
CA ARG A 121 13.78 8.48 7.20
C ARG A 121 14.43 8.64 8.57
N GLU A 122 14.46 9.86 9.07
CA GLU A 122 14.99 10.22 10.40
C GLU A 122 13.99 9.95 11.53
N GLY A 123 12.71 9.67 11.16
CA GLY A 123 11.65 9.43 12.13
C GLY A 123 11.00 10.68 12.70
N ASP A 124 11.37 11.88 12.23
CA ASP A 124 10.95 13.16 12.83
C ASP A 124 9.56 13.63 12.39
N PHE A 125 9.12 13.23 11.20
CA PHE A 125 7.87 13.68 10.61
C PHE A 125 7.05 12.52 10.02
N LEU A 126 5.73 12.61 10.17
CA LEU A 126 4.76 11.83 9.42
C LEU A 126 4.19 12.67 8.27
N PHE A 127 3.99 12.05 7.14
CA PHE A 127 3.22 12.59 6.01
C PHE A 127 1.92 11.80 5.92
N VAL A 128 0.81 12.43 6.27
CA VAL A 128 -0.49 11.77 6.40
C VAL A 128 -1.47 12.33 5.37
N VAL A 129 -2.01 11.47 4.54
CA VAL A 129 -2.97 11.83 3.51
C VAL A 129 -4.37 11.97 4.12
N ASN A 130 -4.97 13.13 3.98
CA ASN A 130 -6.37 13.37 4.33
C ASN A 130 -7.25 13.02 3.11
N PHE A 131 -7.75 11.78 3.06
CA PHE A 131 -8.47 11.25 1.90
C PHE A 131 -9.81 11.94 1.64
N ASN A 132 -10.45 12.43 2.69
CA ASN A 132 -11.73 13.14 2.63
C ASN A 132 -12.87 12.29 2.01
N LEU A 133 -12.91 10.98 2.30
CA LEU A 133 -13.85 10.03 1.70
C LEU A 133 -15.33 10.42 1.88
N HIS A 134 -15.67 11.00 3.02
CA HIS A 134 -17.05 11.36 3.37
C HIS A 134 -17.33 12.86 3.31
N GLY A 135 -16.37 13.66 2.79
CA GLY A 135 -16.52 15.09 2.62
C GLY A 135 -16.97 15.51 1.22
N ASP A 136 -16.97 16.81 0.99
CA ASP A 136 -17.26 17.36 -0.33
C ASP A 136 -16.18 16.94 -1.34
N MET A 137 -16.55 16.83 -2.62
CA MET A 137 -15.63 16.58 -3.73
C MET A 137 -14.77 17.83 -4.02
N ALA A 138 -13.92 18.16 -3.05
CA ALA A 138 -13.01 19.30 -3.07
C ALA A 138 -11.57 18.83 -2.87
N PRO A 139 -10.57 19.60 -3.35
CA PRO A 139 -9.17 19.30 -3.07
C PRO A 139 -8.89 19.17 -1.57
N SER A 140 -8.19 18.13 -1.20
CA SER A 140 -7.78 17.83 0.16
C SER A 140 -6.26 18.02 0.31
N THR A 141 -5.65 17.45 1.33
CA THR A 141 -4.32 17.82 1.79
C THR A 141 -3.50 16.60 2.22
N VAL A 142 -2.19 16.81 2.32
CA VAL A 142 -1.27 15.98 3.11
C VAL A 142 -0.89 16.78 4.36
N SER A 143 -1.14 16.22 5.54
CA SER A 143 -0.71 16.76 6.82
C SER A 143 0.71 16.30 7.13
N VAL A 144 1.55 17.20 7.64
CA VAL A 144 2.88 16.88 8.17
C VAL A 144 2.83 17.00 9.68
N VAL A 145 3.15 15.93 10.39
CA VAL A 145 3.08 15.86 11.86
C VAL A 145 4.46 15.63 12.44
N SER A 146 4.87 16.44 13.41
CA SER A 146 6.06 16.18 14.22
C SER A 146 5.83 14.94 15.09
N THR A 147 6.67 13.93 14.94
CA THR A 147 6.58 12.70 15.73
C THR A 147 6.97 12.89 17.19
N GLN A 148 7.78 13.90 17.48
CA GLN A 148 8.22 14.22 18.83
C GLN A 148 7.09 14.82 19.65
N THR A 149 6.36 15.79 19.09
CA THR A 149 5.32 16.54 19.80
C THR A 149 3.89 16.07 19.49
N MET A 150 3.72 15.22 18.49
CA MET A 150 2.42 14.84 17.92
C MET A 150 1.58 16.08 17.57
N THR A 151 2.18 17.03 16.84
CA THR A 151 1.56 18.29 16.42
C THR A 151 1.65 18.41 14.91
N GLU A 152 0.56 18.77 14.26
CA GLU A 152 0.56 19.10 12.83
C GLU A 152 1.35 20.41 12.62
N VAL A 153 2.45 20.33 11.86
CA VAL A 153 3.35 21.45 11.58
C VAL A 153 3.13 22.08 10.20
N ALA A 154 2.52 21.32 9.29
CA ALA A 154 2.13 21.82 7.97
C ALA A 154 0.95 21.04 7.43
N ARG A 155 0.17 21.69 6.56
CA ARG A 155 -0.92 21.11 5.79
C ARG A 155 -0.78 21.52 4.34
N ILE A 156 -0.45 20.57 3.47
CA ILE A 156 -0.06 20.81 2.08
C ILE A 156 -1.25 20.51 1.18
N PRO A 157 -1.83 21.52 0.48
CA PRO A 157 -2.88 21.26 -0.48
C PRO A 157 -2.39 20.37 -1.62
N THR A 158 -3.20 19.38 -2.00
CA THR A 158 -2.90 18.43 -3.08
C THR A 158 -4.04 18.40 -4.11
N CYS A 159 -4.97 17.49 -3.98
CA CYS A 159 -5.94 17.15 -5.00
C CYS A 159 -7.23 16.57 -4.40
N THR A 160 -8.19 16.23 -5.24
CA THR A 160 -9.45 15.62 -4.80
C THR A 160 -9.24 14.14 -4.53
N MET A 161 -9.57 13.70 -3.31
CA MET A 161 -9.42 12.34 -2.81
C MET A 161 -7.98 11.79 -3.00
N PRO A 162 -6.96 12.43 -2.39
CA PRO A 162 -5.63 11.83 -2.30
C PRO A 162 -5.71 10.56 -1.45
N HIS A 163 -5.08 9.45 -1.88
CA HIS A 163 -5.21 8.18 -1.16
C HIS A 163 -3.86 7.53 -0.86
N GLY A 164 -3.33 6.72 -1.78
CA GLY A 164 -2.07 6.01 -1.58
C GLY A 164 -0.88 6.94 -1.77
N SER A 165 0.03 6.90 -0.81
CA SER A 165 1.16 7.81 -0.75
C SER A 165 2.39 7.15 -0.17
N ARG A 166 3.57 7.47 -0.72
CA ARG A 166 4.86 6.97 -0.24
C ARG A 166 5.96 8.02 -0.36
N LEU A 167 6.90 7.96 0.56
CA LEU A 167 8.19 8.64 0.45
C LEU A 167 9.10 7.89 -0.52
N ASN A 168 9.93 8.60 -1.27
CA ASN A 168 11.00 7.94 -2.03
C ASN A 168 12.07 7.37 -1.07
N SER A 169 12.89 6.45 -1.57
CA SER A 169 13.95 5.79 -0.78
C SER A 169 14.94 6.74 -0.11
N HIS A 170 15.08 7.96 -0.64
CA HIS A 170 15.94 9.01 -0.07
C HIS A 170 15.23 9.88 0.97
N GLY A 171 13.91 9.75 1.14
CA GLY A 171 13.11 10.59 2.05
C GLY A 171 12.94 12.05 1.61
N THR A 172 13.34 12.40 0.38
CA THR A 172 13.35 13.79 -0.12
C THR A 172 12.06 14.20 -0.84
N LYS A 173 11.27 13.22 -1.27
CA LYS A 173 10.02 13.40 -2.00
C LYS A 173 8.95 12.49 -1.44
N GLN A 174 7.73 12.99 -1.38
CA GLN A 174 6.53 12.22 -1.10
C GLN A 174 5.63 12.29 -2.34
N TYR A 175 5.09 11.14 -2.74
CA TYR A 175 4.18 11.04 -3.87
C TYR A 175 2.79 10.67 -3.39
N SER A 176 1.77 11.38 -3.89
CA SER A 176 0.38 11.18 -3.51
C SER A 176 -0.50 10.95 -4.74
N ALA A 177 -1.19 9.81 -4.77
CA ALA A 177 -2.13 9.45 -5.83
C ALA A 177 -3.49 10.09 -5.60
N CYS A 178 -4.06 10.73 -6.62
CA CYS A 178 -5.26 11.56 -6.57
C CYS A 178 -6.40 10.88 -7.33
N MET A 179 -7.26 10.15 -6.63
CA MET A 179 -8.26 9.27 -7.24
C MET A 179 -9.22 9.99 -8.19
N MET A 180 -9.67 11.18 -7.82
CA MET A 180 -10.71 11.90 -8.57
C MET A 180 -10.18 12.93 -9.58
N ASP A 181 -8.87 13.13 -9.64
CA ASP A 181 -8.23 14.07 -10.56
C ASP A 181 -7.35 13.38 -11.62
N ASP A 182 -7.27 12.04 -11.63
CA ASP A 182 -6.36 11.26 -12.48
C ASP A 182 -4.93 11.81 -12.44
N MET A 183 -4.38 11.99 -11.24
CA MET A 183 -3.15 12.74 -11.04
C MET A 183 -2.25 12.10 -9.99
N LEU A 184 -0.95 12.29 -10.16
CA LEU A 184 0.07 12.10 -9.14
C LEU A 184 0.64 13.46 -8.73
N VAL A 185 0.73 13.73 -7.43
CA VAL A 185 1.34 14.96 -6.88
C VAL A 185 2.67 14.60 -6.21
N GLU A 186 3.73 15.36 -6.51
CA GLU A 186 5.01 15.28 -5.81
C GLU A 186 5.11 16.43 -4.80
N ILE A 187 5.46 16.07 -3.57
CA ILE A 187 5.75 17.00 -2.48
C ILE A 187 7.24 16.93 -2.16
N ASP A 188 7.89 18.07 -2.06
CA ASP A 188 9.26 18.18 -1.54
C ASP A 188 9.22 18.20 -0.01
N THR A 189 9.85 17.21 0.62
CA THR A 189 9.75 17.00 2.06
C THR A 189 10.50 18.04 2.90
N ARG A 190 11.47 18.73 2.31
CA ARG A 190 12.24 19.78 2.98
C ARG A 190 11.53 21.12 2.96
N THR A 191 10.91 21.46 1.81
CA THR A 191 10.19 22.73 1.66
C THR A 191 8.73 22.63 2.06
N LEU A 192 8.21 21.41 2.24
CA LEU A 192 6.82 21.09 2.56
C LEU A 192 5.83 21.71 1.55
N LYS A 193 6.16 21.58 0.25
CA LYS A 193 5.36 22.13 -0.84
C LYS A 193 5.18 21.11 -1.96
N ALA A 194 4.01 21.12 -2.58
CA ALA A 194 3.81 20.44 -3.85
C ALA A 194 4.64 21.14 -4.93
N THR A 195 5.56 20.40 -5.58
CA THR A 195 6.53 20.95 -6.53
C THR A 195 6.18 20.70 -7.98
N ARG A 196 5.50 19.61 -8.25
CA ARG A 196 5.04 19.22 -9.59
C ARG A 196 3.93 18.18 -9.49
N HIS A 197 3.22 17.96 -10.58
CA HIS A 197 2.19 16.94 -10.68
C HIS A 197 2.20 16.30 -12.06
N PHE A 198 1.68 15.08 -12.15
CA PHE A 198 1.63 14.29 -13.37
C PHE A 198 0.20 13.85 -13.66
N ILE A 199 -0.33 14.18 -14.83
CA ILE A 199 -1.63 13.71 -15.31
C ILE A 199 -1.44 12.29 -15.81
N VAL A 200 -2.19 11.33 -15.26
CA VAL A 200 -2.11 9.89 -15.61
C VAL A 200 -3.23 9.42 -16.54
N THR A 201 -4.13 10.33 -16.94
CA THR A 201 -5.20 10.05 -17.90
C THR A 201 -4.61 9.51 -19.20
N ARG A 202 -5.12 8.38 -19.69
CA ARG A 202 -4.63 7.73 -20.92
C ARG A 202 -4.75 8.67 -22.13
N ASN A 203 -3.68 8.77 -22.91
CA ASN A 203 -3.51 9.65 -24.07
C ASN A 203 -3.48 11.16 -23.75
N ALA A 204 -3.40 11.52 -22.47
CA ALA A 204 -3.24 12.89 -21.99
C ALA A 204 -2.13 13.01 -20.94
N GLU A 205 -1.25 12.00 -20.87
CA GLU A 205 -0.17 11.94 -19.90
C GLU A 205 0.74 13.14 -20.02
N LYS A 206 0.92 13.85 -18.92
CA LYS A 206 1.72 15.07 -18.92
C LYS A 206 2.28 15.39 -17.54
N GLY A 207 3.59 15.57 -17.48
CA GLY A 207 4.26 16.17 -16.34
C GLY A 207 4.14 17.70 -16.36
N LEU A 208 3.81 18.28 -15.21
CA LEU A 208 3.62 19.72 -15.02
C LEU A 208 4.39 20.19 -13.79
N ASN A 209 5.01 21.37 -13.87
CA ASN A 209 5.67 22.02 -12.75
C ASN A 209 4.67 22.79 -11.89
N GLY A 210 4.99 22.90 -10.61
CA GLY A 210 4.16 23.60 -9.62
C GLY A 210 3.05 22.72 -9.03
N PRO A 211 2.34 23.24 -8.01
CA PRO A 211 1.23 22.56 -7.37
C PRO A 211 0.08 22.37 -8.37
N PRO A 212 -0.77 21.34 -8.18
CA PRO A 212 -1.99 21.22 -8.97
C PRO A 212 -2.87 22.45 -8.75
N ARG A 213 -3.47 22.93 -9.81
CA ARG A 213 -4.48 23.98 -9.69
C ARG A 213 -5.77 23.32 -9.22
N PRO A 214 -6.40 23.83 -8.15
CA PRO A 214 -7.74 23.37 -7.78
C PRO A 214 -8.64 23.51 -9.01
N ARG A 215 -9.35 22.44 -9.37
CA ARG A 215 -10.47 22.62 -10.31
C ARG A 215 -11.41 23.61 -9.62
N SER A 216 -11.60 24.77 -10.22
CA SER A 216 -12.53 25.76 -9.67
C SER A 216 -13.90 25.08 -9.57
N SER A 217 -14.39 24.94 -8.35
CA SER A 217 -15.82 24.72 -8.14
C SER A 217 -16.51 25.96 -8.68
N SER A 218 -16.86 25.94 -9.96
CA SER A 218 -17.59 27.04 -10.59
C SER A 218 -19.04 27.02 -10.10
N HIS A 219 -19.22 27.47 -8.88
CA HIS A 219 -20.49 28.03 -8.41
C HIS A 219 -20.52 29.56 -8.58
N ALA A 220 -19.63 30.11 -9.39
CA ALA A 220 -19.80 31.45 -9.96
C ALA A 220 -20.31 31.26 -11.39
N MET A 221 -21.61 31.42 -11.60
CA MET A 221 -22.20 31.59 -12.91
C MET A 221 -21.52 32.78 -13.62
N PRO A 222 -20.75 32.54 -14.70
CA PRO A 222 -20.55 33.60 -15.66
C PRO A 222 -21.73 33.54 -16.64
N ASP A 223 -22.45 34.64 -16.77
CA ASP A 223 -23.30 34.86 -17.91
C ASP A 223 -22.54 34.58 -19.20
N ASN A 224 -23.08 33.70 -20.03
CA ASN A 224 -22.65 33.43 -21.40
C ASN A 224 -21.25 32.84 -21.63
N ALA A 225 -21.10 31.53 -21.49
CA ALA A 225 -20.30 30.72 -22.42
C ALA A 225 -20.45 29.21 -22.13
N GLY A 226 -20.64 28.46 -23.17
CA GLY A 226 -20.92 27.05 -23.31
C GLY A 226 -20.36 26.07 -22.29
N HIS A 227 -21.18 25.07 -22.02
CA HIS A 227 -20.89 23.77 -21.40
C HIS A 227 -19.67 23.70 -20.48
N GLY A 228 -19.82 24.23 -19.26
CA GLY A 228 -18.93 23.94 -18.16
C GLY A 228 -19.05 22.43 -17.83
N SER A 229 -17.94 21.69 -17.93
CA SER A 229 -17.88 20.31 -17.50
C SER A 229 -18.24 20.25 -16.02
N GLU A 230 -19.33 19.55 -15.67
CA GLU A 230 -19.61 19.14 -14.30
C GLU A 230 -18.36 18.45 -13.71
N PRO A 231 -18.12 18.59 -12.40
CA PRO A 231 -17.05 17.83 -11.76
C PRO A 231 -17.26 16.33 -12.04
N PRO A 232 -16.19 15.58 -12.32
CA PRO A 232 -16.33 14.15 -12.64
C PRO A 232 -17.04 13.44 -11.48
N LYS A 233 -18.09 12.72 -11.80
CA LYS A 233 -18.77 11.83 -10.85
C LYS A 233 -17.85 10.64 -10.52
N PRO A 234 -18.00 10.01 -9.35
CA PRO A 234 -17.30 8.77 -9.07
C PRO A 234 -17.49 7.78 -10.22
N GLY A 235 -16.38 7.34 -10.85
CA GLY A 235 -16.39 6.46 -12.03
C GLY A 235 -16.14 7.13 -13.38
N ASP A 236 -16.13 8.47 -13.45
CA ASP A 236 -15.81 9.21 -14.69
C ASP A 236 -14.29 9.33 -14.95
N ASN A 237 -13.46 8.92 -13.98
CA ASN A 237 -12.01 8.97 -14.09
C ASN A 237 -11.48 7.81 -14.93
N SER A 238 -10.56 8.07 -15.84
CA SER A 238 -9.98 7.05 -16.70
C SER A 238 -9.01 6.11 -15.98
N CYS A 239 -8.23 6.62 -15.03
CA CYS A 239 -7.26 5.88 -14.23
C CYS A 239 -7.77 5.63 -12.80
N SER A 240 -8.30 6.65 -12.13
CA SER A 240 -8.61 6.62 -10.69
C SER A 240 -7.42 6.06 -9.88
N PRO A 241 -6.30 6.81 -9.79
CA PRO A 241 -5.08 6.33 -9.16
C PRO A 241 -5.28 6.15 -7.65
N THR A 242 -5.04 4.93 -7.16
CA THR A 242 -5.22 4.57 -5.75
C THR A 242 -3.92 4.51 -4.97
N TRP A 243 -2.79 4.31 -5.63
CA TRP A 243 -1.50 4.15 -4.99
C TRP A 243 -0.37 4.73 -5.82
N ALA A 244 0.65 5.25 -5.14
CA ALA A 244 1.91 5.69 -5.73
C ALA A 244 3.06 5.01 -4.99
N GLU A 245 3.86 4.21 -5.71
CA GLU A 245 4.97 3.44 -5.17
C GLU A 245 6.27 3.83 -5.89
N PRO A 246 7.22 4.48 -5.23
CA PRO A 246 8.54 4.74 -5.78
C PRO A 246 9.36 3.46 -5.92
N SER A 247 10.17 3.36 -6.97
CA SER A 247 11.18 2.30 -7.08
C SER A 247 12.23 2.42 -5.97
N SER A 248 12.85 1.30 -5.60
CA SER A 248 13.87 1.25 -4.54
C SER A 248 15.09 2.14 -4.83
N ASP A 249 15.44 2.33 -6.12
CA ASP A 249 16.50 3.22 -6.57
C ASP A 249 16.06 4.69 -6.76
N GLY A 250 14.75 4.97 -6.59
CA GLY A 250 14.16 6.29 -6.76
C GLY A 250 14.07 6.80 -8.20
N SER A 251 14.32 5.96 -9.21
CA SER A 251 14.33 6.36 -10.63
C SER A 251 12.93 6.38 -11.25
N SER A 252 12.00 5.59 -10.73
CA SER A 252 10.63 5.44 -11.23
C SER A 252 9.59 5.60 -10.12
N ILE A 253 8.36 5.94 -10.51
CA ILE A 253 7.18 5.88 -9.66
C ILE A 253 6.14 5.02 -10.36
N TYR A 254 5.60 4.02 -9.67
CA TYR A 254 4.51 3.16 -10.13
C TYR A 254 3.19 3.67 -9.57
N VAL A 255 2.20 3.89 -10.44
CA VAL A 255 0.88 4.39 -10.05
C VAL A 255 -0.18 3.35 -10.39
N ALA A 256 -0.91 2.88 -9.38
CA ALA A 256 -2.01 1.93 -9.57
C ALA A 256 -3.25 2.63 -10.12
N CYS A 257 -3.59 2.39 -11.38
CA CYS A 257 -4.80 2.89 -12.03
C CYS A 257 -5.96 1.90 -11.83
N ASN A 258 -6.72 2.06 -10.76
CA ASN A 258 -7.78 1.16 -10.34
C ASN A 258 -8.89 1.00 -11.39
N ALA A 259 -9.35 2.10 -12.00
CA ALA A 259 -10.43 2.08 -12.97
C ALA A 259 -10.01 1.40 -14.29
N SER A 260 -8.82 1.73 -14.81
CA SER A 260 -8.32 1.20 -16.09
C SER A 260 -7.60 -0.14 -15.98
N SER A 261 -7.34 -0.65 -14.76
CA SER A 261 -6.63 -1.91 -14.54
C SER A 261 -5.23 -1.91 -15.17
N GLU A 262 -4.46 -0.87 -14.81
CA GLU A 262 -3.09 -0.66 -15.29
C GLU A 262 -2.20 -0.14 -14.17
N ILE A 263 -0.91 -0.33 -14.33
CA ILE A 263 0.11 0.37 -13.55
C ILE A 263 0.83 1.33 -14.50
N VAL A 264 0.86 2.61 -14.16
CA VAL A 264 1.58 3.63 -14.91
C VAL A 264 2.97 3.79 -14.28
N GLU A 265 4.02 3.63 -15.09
CA GLU A 265 5.38 3.91 -14.69
C GLU A 265 5.81 5.29 -15.18
N ILE A 266 6.24 6.13 -14.25
CA ILE A 266 6.68 7.51 -14.48
C ILE A 266 8.16 7.58 -14.12
N ASN A 267 8.99 8.15 -15.00
CA ASN A 267 10.38 8.46 -14.68
C ASN A 267 10.44 9.64 -13.70
N ALA A 268 11.00 9.40 -12.50
CA ALA A 268 11.03 10.38 -11.42
C ALA A 268 11.90 11.60 -11.72
N ASN A 269 12.92 11.48 -12.61
CA ASN A 269 13.85 12.55 -12.95
C ASN A 269 13.31 13.43 -14.10
N THR A 270 12.91 12.78 -15.22
CA THR A 270 12.42 13.49 -16.42
C THR A 270 10.96 13.91 -16.30
N TRP A 271 10.23 13.35 -15.33
CA TRP A 271 8.80 13.56 -15.11
C TRP A 271 7.97 13.27 -16.35
N ALA A 272 8.27 12.12 -16.98
CA ALA A 272 7.66 11.63 -18.21
C ALA A 272 7.14 10.20 -18.04
N LEU A 273 6.12 9.84 -18.81
CA LEU A 273 5.64 8.47 -18.91
C LEU A 273 6.75 7.55 -19.44
N VAL A 274 7.01 6.44 -18.74
CA VAL A 274 7.87 5.37 -19.23
C VAL A 274 7.03 4.35 -20.00
N ARG A 275 6.02 3.80 -19.35
CA ARG A 275 5.12 2.78 -19.93
C ARG A 275 3.84 2.61 -19.10
N ARG A 276 2.90 1.89 -19.70
CA ARG A 276 1.73 1.34 -19.00
C ARG A 276 1.87 -0.18 -18.92
N ILE A 277 1.76 -0.74 -17.75
CA ILE A 277 1.84 -2.17 -17.47
C ILE A 277 0.40 -2.66 -17.30
N PRO A 278 -0.08 -3.61 -18.12
CA PRO A 278 -1.39 -4.21 -17.91
C PRO A 278 -1.48 -4.87 -16.52
N ALA A 279 -2.52 -4.55 -15.78
CA ALA A 279 -2.78 -5.12 -14.46
C ALA A 279 -4.12 -5.85 -14.41
N ARG A 280 -4.45 -6.43 -13.25
CA ARG A 280 -5.73 -7.09 -13.03
C ARG A 280 -6.78 -6.09 -12.56
N ALA A 281 -8.04 -6.51 -12.70
CA ALA A 281 -9.18 -5.65 -12.39
C ALA A 281 -9.13 -5.11 -10.96
N GLY A 282 -9.17 -3.78 -10.86
CA GLY A 282 -9.14 -3.10 -9.57
C GLY A 282 -7.79 -3.14 -8.88
N VAL A 283 -6.66 -3.05 -9.64
CA VAL A 283 -5.33 -2.85 -9.05
C VAL A 283 -5.38 -1.68 -8.07
N TYR A 284 -4.83 -1.88 -6.84
CA TYR A 284 -5.10 -0.97 -5.73
C TYR A 284 -3.87 -0.51 -4.98
N ASN A 285 -3.16 -1.42 -4.33
CA ASN A 285 -1.92 -1.14 -3.60
C ASN A 285 -0.73 -1.77 -4.33
N LEU A 286 0.41 -1.13 -4.22
CA LEU A 286 1.68 -1.54 -4.84
C LEU A 286 2.78 -1.57 -3.79
N GLU A 287 3.72 -2.50 -3.95
CA GLU A 287 4.95 -2.56 -3.16
C GLU A 287 6.09 -3.11 -4.01
N VAL A 288 7.23 -2.42 -4.01
CA VAL A 288 8.44 -2.85 -4.71
C VAL A 288 9.36 -3.58 -3.72
N THR A 289 9.96 -4.70 -4.14
CA THR A 289 11.01 -5.36 -3.35
C THR A 289 12.22 -4.45 -3.15
N ASN A 290 12.94 -4.62 -2.02
CA ASN A 290 14.10 -3.77 -1.70
C ASN A 290 15.21 -3.87 -2.76
N ASP A 291 15.37 -5.06 -3.39
CA ASP A 291 16.28 -5.27 -4.52
C ASP A 291 15.78 -4.67 -5.84
N GLY A 292 14.57 -4.13 -5.88
CA GLY A 292 13.95 -3.52 -7.06
C GLY A 292 13.55 -4.50 -8.16
N SER A 293 13.62 -5.82 -7.91
CA SER A 293 13.40 -6.82 -8.96
C SER A 293 11.92 -7.15 -9.18
N ARG A 294 11.08 -7.00 -8.16
CA ARG A 294 9.65 -7.37 -8.19
C ARG A 294 8.77 -6.20 -7.78
N LEU A 295 7.60 -6.13 -8.40
CA LEU A 295 6.50 -5.25 -8.01
C LEU A 295 5.30 -6.13 -7.65
N ILE A 296 4.81 -6.00 -6.44
CA ILE A 296 3.65 -6.72 -5.92
C ILE A 296 2.44 -5.80 -6.02
N ALA A 297 1.32 -6.30 -6.53
CA ALA A 297 0.08 -5.53 -6.67
C ALA A 297 -1.10 -6.29 -6.08
N THR A 298 -1.91 -5.61 -5.26
CA THR A 298 -3.20 -6.12 -4.82
C THR A 298 -4.29 -5.73 -5.81
N ASN A 299 -5.19 -6.66 -6.17
CA ASN A 299 -6.23 -6.45 -7.18
C ASN A 299 -7.61 -6.67 -6.55
N LYS A 300 -8.26 -5.58 -6.08
CA LYS A 300 -9.53 -5.65 -5.30
C LYS A 300 -10.66 -6.35 -6.05
N ARG A 301 -10.85 -6.07 -7.34
CA ARG A 301 -11.93 -6.66 -8.13
C ARG A 301 -11.60 -8.06 -8.67
N ASP A 302 -10.33 -8.32 -8.99
CA ASP A 302 -9.86 -9.65 -9.44
C ASP A 302 -9.65 -10.62 -8.25
N GLN A 303 -9.66 -10.13 -7.02
CA GLN A 303 -9.48 -10.91 -5.79
C GLN A 303 -8.17 -11.72 -5.82
N SER A 304 -7.09 -11.07 -6.22
CA SER A 304 -5.80 -11.71 -6.40
C SER A 304 -4.64 -10.76 -6.07
N VAL A 305 -3.49 -11.37 -5.84
CA VAL A 305 -2.19 -10.68 -5.79
C VAL A 305 -1.43 -11.01 -7.05
N SER A 306 -0.94 -10.00 -7.76
CA SER A 306 -0.05 -10.15 -8.91
C SER A 306 1.38 -9.78 -8.52
N ILE A 307 2.35 -10.54 -9.01
CA ILE A 307 3.77 -10.24 -8.89
C ILE A 307 4.32 -10.02 -10.29
N TYR A 308 4.94 -8.87 -10.50
CA TYR A 308 5.54 -8.48 -11.78
C TYR A 308 7.06 -8.51 -11.68
N ASP A 309 7.72 -8.86 -12.77
CA ASP A 309 9.12 -8.56 -13.00
C ASP A 309 9.25 -7.08 -13.39
N VAL A 310 9.93 -6.30 -12.57
CA VAL A 310 10.04 -4.85 -12.74
C VAL A 310 10.66 -4.48 -14.09
N LYS A 311 11.72 -5.17 -14.50
CA LYS A 311 12.44 -4.85 -15.73
C LYS A 311 11.57 -5.01 -16.98
N SER A 312 10.85 -6.11 -17.10
CA SER A 312 10.03 -6.41 -18.27
C SER A 312 8.60 -5.87 -18.16
N GLY A 313 8.11 -5.56 -16.97
CA GLY A 313 6.70 -5.23 -16.69
C GLY A 313 5.74 -6.41 -16.87
N LYS A 314 6.25 -7.64 -16.95
CA LYS A 314 5.40 -8.84 -17.13
C LYS A 314 4.96 -9.41 -15.80
N GLU A 315 3.69 -9.80 -15.74
CA GLU A 315 3.16 -10.60 -14.62
C GLU A 315 3.86 -11.95 -14.59
N VAL A 316 4.53 -12.26 -13.48
CA VAL A 316 5.24 -13.53 -13.27
C VAL A 316 4.30 -14.58 -12.69
N VAL A 317 3.45 -14.17 -11.75
CA VAL A 317 2.46 -15.03 -11.11
C VAL A 317 1.27 -14.20 -10.66
N ARG A 318 0.10 -14.85 -10.61
CA ARG A 318 -1.12 -14.36 -9.99
C ARG A 318 -1.60 -15.39 -8.99
N LEU A 319 -1.87 -14.93 -7.75
CA LEU A 319 -2.28 -15.75 -6.62
C LEU A 319 -3.68 -15.31 -6.18
N ALA A 320 -4.64 -16.22 -6.21
CA ALA A 320 -5.96 -15.98 -5.63
C ALA A 320 -5.88 -15.90 -4.10
N THR A 321 -6.66 -15.02 -3.49
CA THR A 321 -6.72 -14.87 -2.03
C THR A 321 -7.86 -15.68 -1.42
N LYS A 322 -7.72 -16.01 -0.13
CA LYS A 322 -8.74 -16.75 0.63
C LYS A 322 -10.06 -15.99 0.74
N ARG A 323 -9.99 -14.67 0.87
CA ARG A 323 -11.15 -13.78 1.01
C ARG A 323 -11.13 -12.68 -0.04
N LYS A 324 -12.19 -11.88 -0.06
CA LYS A 324 -12.38 -10.77 -0.99
C LYS A 324 -11.92 -9.45 -0.40
N VAL A 325 -11.71 -8.46 -1.29
CA VAL A 325 -11.37 -7.08 -0.96
C VAL A 325 -9.95 -6.96 -0.38
N LEU A 326 -8.96 -7.11 -1.27
CA LEU A 326 -7.55 -6.90 -0.90
C LEU A 326 -7.28 -5.42 -0.60
N HIS A 327 -6.39 -5.16 0.35
CA HIS A 327 -6.04 -3.80 0.74
C HIS A 327 -4.54 -3.54 0.72
N GLY A 328 -3.85 -3.76 1.85
CA GLY A 328 -2.44 -3.44 2.02
C GLY A 328 -1.51 -4.56 1.56
N VAL A 329 -0.28 -4.21 1.26
CA VAL A 329 0.84 -5.13 1.04
C VAL A 329 2.10 -4.52 1.60
N VAL A 330 2.97 -5.35 2.19
CA VAL A 330 4.32 -5.00 2.62
C VAL A 330 5.27 -6.15 2.38
N VAL A 331 6.51 -5.84 2.01
CA VAL A 331 7.58 -6.83 1.76
C VAL A 331 8.53 -6.86 2.95
N SER A 332 9.00 -8.05 3.32
CA SER A 332 10.04 -8.20 4.35
C SER A 332 11.38 -7.59 3.88
N PRO A 333 12.21 -7.01 4.79
CA PRO A 333 13.46 -6.36 4.41
C PRO A 333 14.49 -7.25 3.70
N ASP A 334 14.33 -8.57 3.78
CA ASP A 334 15.17 -9.57 3.10
C ASP A 334 14.56 -10.05 1.78
N ASP A 335 13.50 -9.40 1.30
CA ASP A 335 12.75 -9.73 0.07
C ASP A 335 12.25 -11.18 0.00
N ARG A 336 12.13 -11.83 1.16
CA ARG A 336 11.74 -13.24 1.23
C ARG A 336 10.23 -13.43 1.18
N TYR A 337 9.48 -12.56 1.86
CA TYR A 337 8.03 -12.68 2.00
C TYR A 337 7.32 -11.36 1.75
N ALA A 338 6.15 -11.45 1.11
CA ALA A 338 5.16 -10.37 1.11
C ALA A 338 3.99 -10.76 2.04
N PHE A 339 3.47 -9.76 2.75
CA PHE A 339 2.31 -9.88 3.64
C PHE A 339 1.20 -9.02 3.06
N VAL A 340 0.03 -9.60 2.87
CA VAL A 340 -1.11 -8.95 2.21
C VAL A 340 -2.32 -8.98 3.14
N THR A 341 -2.96 -7.84 3.34
CA THR A 341 -4.25 -7.76 4.05
C THR A 341 -5.43 -7.92 3.10
N VAL A 342 -6.44 -8.64 3.58
CA VAL A 342 -7.70 -8.83 2.88
C VAL A 342 -8.84 -8.53 3.86
N GLU A 343 -9.71 -7.58 3.51
CA GLU A 343 -10.74 -7.05 4.41
C GLU A 343 -11.81 -8.09 4.79
N GLY A 344 -12.19 -8.97 3.84
CA GLY A 344 -13.40 -9.79 3.91
C GLY A 344 -14.64 -9.03 3.42
N VAL A 345 -15.79 -9.64 3.49
CA VAL A 345 -17.08 -9.04 3.08
C VAL A 345 -18.09 -9.18 4.22
N GLY A 346 -18.79 -8.09 4.53
CA GLY A 346 -19.79 -8.08 5.61
C GLY A 346 -19.16 -8.39 6.97
N SER A 347 -19.63 -9.40 7.67
CA SER A 347 -19.13 -9.81 9.00
C SER A 347 -17.97 -10.82 8.95
N GLU A 348 -17.44 -11.12 7.77
CA GLU A 348 -16.28 -12.00 7.67
C GLU A 348 -15.07 -11.38 8.38
N PRO A 349 -14.24 -12.16 9.09
CA PRO A 349 -12.96 -11.66 9.57
C PRO A 349 -12.06 -11.28 8.39
N GLY A 350 -11.16 -10.33 8.60
CA GLY A 350 -10.06 -10.10 7.64
C GLY A 350 -9.04 -11.23 7.67
N THR A 351 -8.09 -11.20 6.73
CA THR A 351 -6.94 -12.12 6.72
C THR A 351 -5.64 -11.38 6.46
N VAL A 352 -4.55 -11.96 6.95
CA VAL A 352 -3.20 -11.69 6.45
C VAL A 352 -2.73 -12.93 5.72
N GLU A 353 -2.36 -12.77 4.46
CA GLU A 353 -1.80 -13.83 3.63
C GLU A 353 -0.30 -13.60 3.46
N VAL A 354 0.49 -14.66 3.65
CA VAL A 354 1.95 -14.63 3.51
C VAL A 354 2.34 -15.31 2.21
N ILE A 355 3.03 -14.58 1.35
CA ILE A 355 3.48 -15.04 0.05
C ILE A 355 4.99 -15.20 0.08
N ASP A 356 5.50 -16.38 -0.25
CA ASP A 356 6.92 -16.65 -0.47
C ASP A 356 7.30 -16.12 -1.87
N LEU A 357 8.13 -15.07 -1.91
CA LEU A 357 8.52 -14.37 -3.13
C LEU A 357 9.53 -15.16 -3.99
N VAL A 358 10.17 -16.19 -3.42
CA VAL A 358 11.04 -17.12 -4.16
C VAL A 358 10.25 -18.27 -4.74
N ALA A 359 9.34 -18.86 -3.93
CA ALA A 359 8.50 -19.97 -4.38
C ALA A 359 7.27 -19.50 -5.18
N LEU A 360 6.98 -18.21 -5.17
CA LEU A 360 5.85 -17.55 -5.84
C LEU A 360 4.50 -18.20 -5.49
N LYS A 361 4.25 -18.37 -4.21
CA LYS A 361 3.01 -18.99 -3.69
C LYS A 361 2.64 -18.47 -2.32
N THR A 362 1.36 -18.53 -1.98
CA THR A 362 0.89 -18.32 -0.60
C THR A 362 1.34 -19.51 0.27
N VAL A 363 2.00 -19.21 1.38
CA VAL A 363 2.57 -20.21 2.30
C VAL A 363 1.90 -20.23 3.67
N ALA A 364 1.19 -19.18 4.03
CA ALA A 364 0.40 -19.11 5.26
C ALA A 364 -0.74 -18.10 5.14
N THR A 365 -1.77 -18.29 5.94
CA THR A 365 -2.89 -17.35 6.09
C THR A 365 -3.31 -17.36 7.55
N VAL A 366 -3.56 -16.17 8.11
CA VAL A 366 -4.09 -16.01 9.47
C VAL A 366 -5.29 -15.08 9.45
N ASP A 367 -6.37 -15.48 10.14
CA ASP A 367 -7.53 -14.63 10.32
C ASP A 367 -7.22 -13.54 11.34
N VAL A 368 -7.59 -12.30 11.02
CA VAL A 368 -7.52 -11.12 11.88
C VAL A 368 -8.93 -10.52 12.04
N ALA A 369 -9.07 -9.42 12.77
CA ALA A 369 -10.38 -8.79 12.91
C ALA A 369 -10.90 -8.25 11.57
N GLN A 370 -12.20 -7.95 11.50
CA GLN A 370 -12.91 -7.49 10.31
C GLN A 370 -12.32 -6.22 9.73
N GLY A 371 -12.30 -6.12 8.38
CA GLY A 371 -11.82 -4.94 7.68
C GLY A 371 -10.30 -4.75 7.79
N ALA A 372 -9.52 -5.83 7.60
CA ALA A 372 -8.05 -5.73 7.61
C ALA A 372 -7.56 -4.79 6.50
N ALA A 373 -7.05 -3.62 6.88
CA ALA A 373 -6.69 -2.52 6.00
C ALA A 373 -5.16 -2.31 5.92
N GLY A 374 -4.64 -1.32 6.63
CA GLY A 374 -3.21 -1.00 6.65
C GLY A 374 -2.36 -2.11 7.27
N ILE A 375 -1.15 -2.25 6.74
CA ILE A 375 -0.15 -3.20 7.20
C ILE A 375 1.23 -2.58 7.09
N ASP A 376 2.12 -2.83 8.07
CA ASP A 376 3.51 -2.45 7.95
C ASP A 376 4.44 -3.45 8.63
N PHE A 377 5.68 -3.52 8.14
CA PHE A 377 6.67 -4.48 8.60
C PHE A 377 7.36 -4.00 9.87
N TYR A 378 7.29 -4.82 10.95
CA TYR A 378 7.93 -4.46 12.20
C TYR A 378 9.38 -4.93 12.28
N LYS A 379 9.61 -6.25 12.27
CA LYS A 379 10.96 -6.80 12.42
C LYS A 379 11.07 -8.28 12.09
N ILE A 380 12.30 -8.71 11.86
CA ILE A 380 12.70 -10.13 11.87
C ILE A 380 13.34 -10.45 13.22
N THR A 381 13.00 -11.58 13.81
CA THR A 381 13.60 -12.07 15.07
C THR A 381 14.03 -13.52 14.93
N GLN A 382 14.85 -14.01 15.87
CA GLN A 382 15.09 -15.45 16.00
C GLN A 382 13.76 -16.14 16.27
N ALA A 383 13.59 -17.34 15.71
CA ALA A 383 12.37 -18.10 15.92
C ALA A 383 12.22 -18.49 17.40
N ILE A 384 11.01 -18.30 17.93
CA ILE A 384 10.65 -18.79 19.26
C ILE A 384 10.18 -20.24 19.07
N HIS A 385 10.94 -21.17 19.62
CA HIS A 385 10.67 -22.62 19.57
C HIS A 385 9.65 -23.03 20.61
#